data_830c3facb29b0c783d13bbceb33760fb
#
_entry.id   830c3facb29b0c783d13bbceb33760fb
#
_cell.length_a   1.000
_cell.length_b   1.000
_cell.length_c   1.000
_cell.angle_alpha   90.00
_cell.angle_beta   90.00
_cell.angle_gamma   90.00
#
_symmetry.space_group_name_H-M   'P 1'
#
loop_
_entity.id
_entity.type
_entity.pdbx_description
1 polymer ?
#
loop_
_entity_poly.entity_id
_entity_poly.type
_entity_poly.pdbx_seq_one_letter_code
_entity_poly.pdbx_strand_id
1 'polypeptide(L)'
;FGLKSIPVNLLAELKQTFPYAVHIAVGAMYLNIDTIILREFVSNSDIGIYQAGMRAMVAATLGLEILNSVLIPKLSSLVAEKKDQLIKLSTKFNLLTIMGGIVIALIVNIFSNQLIYLVYGEKFLRLSDYVIYFSIIIFLRYFGVIYGALLTISDKQKIRTYGVLFTLLFIIIVDLFVIPTYELYGALYTLIAAHIILNTIYFYFAYKEYRTSFFNIAYVK
;
A
#
# COMPACT_ATOMS: atom_id res chain seq x y z
N PHE A 1 -33.94 -1.74 30.05
CA PHE A 1 -33.17 -2.31 28.90
C PHE A 1 -32.18 -3.32 29.48
N GLY A 2 -32.56 -4.63 29.48
CA GLY A 2 -31.67 -5.71 29.89
C GLY A 2 -30.73 -6.05 28.75
N LEU A 3 -29.45 -5.72 28.89
CA LEU A 3 -28.36 -6.25 28.05
C LEU A 3 -28.30 -7.76 28.29
N LYS A 4 -28.87 -8.58 27.40
CA LYS A 4 -28.59 -10.00 27.35
C LYS A 4 -27.10 -10.16 27.02
N SER A 5 -26.32 -10.59 27.97
CA SER A 5 -24.92 -11.01 27.75
C SER A 5 -24.93 -12.20 26.80
N ILE A 6 -24.59 -11.97 25.53
CA ILE A 6 -24.29 -13.04 24.60
C ILE A 6 -22.99 -13.69 25.11
N PRO A 7 -22.97 -15.01 25.36
CA PRO A 7 -21.76 -15.69 25.78
C PRO A 7 -20.74 -15.60 24.64
N VAL A 8 -19.82 -14.64 24.76
CA VAL A 8 -18.76 -14.41 23.80
C VAL A 8 -17.72 -15.53 24.02
N ASN A 9 -17.59 -16.42 23.05
CA ASN A 9 -16.48 -17.38 23.06
C ASN A 9 -15.19 -16.64 22.62
N LEU A 10 -14.52 -16.02 23.59
CA LEU A 10 -13.35 -15.19 23.41
C LEU A 10 -12.26 -15.88 22.56
N LEU A 11 -12.06 -17.19 22.75
CA LEU A 11 -11.09 -17.98 22.00
C LEU A 11 -11.47 -18.13 20.52
N ALA A 12 -12.75 -18.26 20.21
CA ALA A 12 -13.22 -18.36 18.83
C ALA A 12 -13.07 -17.00 18.12
N GLU A 13 -13.41 -15.90 18.78
CA GLU A 13 -13.23 -14.56 18.24
C GLU A 13 -11.76 -14.19 18.06
N LEU A 14 -10.90 -14.54 19.02
CA LEU A 14 -9.45 -14.35 18.87
C LEU A 14 -8.89 -15.12 17.68
N LYS A 15 -9.32 -16.35 17.44
CA LYS A 15 -8.89 -17.14 16.26
C LYS A 15 -9.35 -16.50 14.94
N GLN A 16 -10.51 -15.89 14.91
CA GLN A 16 -11.01 -15.22 13.70
C GLN A 16 -10.33 -13.87 13.44
N THR A 17 -10.02 -13.10 14.49
CA THR A 17 -9.39 -11.79 14.40
C THR A 17 -7.86 -11.85 14.30
N PHE A 18 -7.23 -12.92 14.75
CA PHE A 18 -5.77 -13.08 14.73
C PHE A 18 -5.11 -12.86 13.36
N PRO A 19 -5.63 -13.41 12.22
CA PRO A 19 -5.05 -13.15 10.90
C PRO A 19 -5.07 -11.68 10.50
N TYR A 20 -6.09 -10.94 10.91
CA TYR A 20 -6.19 -9.50 10.67
C TYR A 20 -5.21 -8.70 11.53
N ALA A 21 -5.08 -9.07 12.81
CA ALA A 21 -4.11 -8.45 13.72
C ALA A 21 -2.67 -8.66 13.21
N VAL A 22 -2.33 -9.88 12.77
CA VAL A 22 -1.03 -10.19 12.14
C VAL A 22 -0.83 -9.35 10.89
N HIS A 23 -1.84 -9.24 10.03
CA HIS A 23 -1.74 -8.42 8.81
C HIS A 23 -1.44 -6.95 9.13
N ILE A 24 -2.13 -6.37 10.13
CA ILE A 24 -1.90 -4.99 10.57
C ILE A 24 -0.49 -4.82 11.14
N ALA A 25 -0.06 -5.74 12.01
CA ALA A 25 1.28 -5.70 12.61
C ALA A 25 2.39 -5.80 11.56
N VAL A 26 2.27 -6.75 10.63
CA VAL A 26 3.22 -6.92 9.51
C VAL A 26 3.20 -5.70 8.59
N GLY A 27 2.03 -5.11 8.33
CA GLY A 27 1.91 -3.86 7.57
C GLY A 27 2.59 -2.67 8.24
N ALA A 28 2.49 -2.55 9.57
CA ALA A 28 3.19 -1.52 10.33
C ALA A 28 4.72 -1.72 10.30
N MET A 29 5.18 -2.97 10.41
CA MET A 29 6.61 -3.30 10.26
C MET A 29 7.09 -2.99 8.84
N TYR A 30 6.32 -3.33 7.82
CA TYR A 30 6.63 -3.04 6.42
C TYR A 30 6.92 -1.56 6.15
N LEU A 31 6.25 -0.65 6.84
CA LEU A 31 6.43 0.80 6.67
C LEU A 31 7.58 1.39 7.50
N ASN A 32 8.16 0.64 8.42
CA ASN A 32 9.13 1.18 9.37
C ASN A 32 10.45 0.40 9.43
N ILE A 33 10.52 -0.77 8.83
CA ILE A 33 11.70 -1.66 8.96
C ILE A 33 12.95 -1.02 8.34
N ASP A 34 12.80 -0.35 7.19
CA ASP A 34 13.89 0.35 6.51
C ASP A 34 14.54 1.38 7.45
N THR A 35 13.71 2.10 8.23
CA THR A 35 14.20 3.10 9.18
C THR A 35 15.04 2.48 10.30
N ILE A 36 14.67 1.27 10.73
CA ILE A 36 15.41 0.55 11.76
C ILE A 36 16.78 0.16 11.22
N ILE A 37 16.84 -0.32 9.98
CA ILE A 37 18.10 -0.71 9.34
C ILE A 37 18.94 0.52 9.01
N LEU A 38 18.33 1.60 8.46
CA LEU A 38 19.03 2.84 8.15
C LEU A 38 19.78 3.43 9.36
N ARG A 39 19.24 3.28 10.58
CA ARG A 39 19.88 3.80 11.80
C ARG A 39 21.30 3.31 12.05
N GLU A 40 21.64 2.15 11.54
CA GLU A 40 22.97 1.56 11.69
C GLU A 40 23.99 2.14 10.70
N PHE A 41 23.52 2.78 9.61
CA PHE A 41 24.38 3.14 8.47
C PHE A 41 24.39 4.63 8.11
N VAL A 42 23.37 5.39 8.51
CA VAL A 42 23.23 6.80 8.11
C VAL A 42 23.04 7.74 9.30
N SER A 43 23.21 9.04 9.09
CA SER A 43 23.05 10.05 10.12
C SER A 43 21.58 10.22 10.56
N ASN A 44 21.37 10.73 11.78
CA ASN A 44 20.02 11.07 12.26
C ASN A 44 19.32 12.11 11.37
N SER A 45 20.08 12.99 10.72
CA SER A 45 19.55 13.97 9.75
C SER A 45 18.98 13.26 8.53
N ASP A 46 19.69 12.28 7.98
CA ASP A 46 19.26 11.51 6.83
C ASP A 46 18.03 10.66 7.15
N ILE A 47 17.98 10.05 8.34
CA ILE A 47 16.79 9.36 8.85
C ILE A 47 15.60 10.32 8.91
N GLY A 48 15.81 11.55 9.38
CA GLY A 48 14.78 12.59 9.42
C GLY A 48 14.22 12.90 8.03
N ILE A 49 15.08 13.02 7.02
CA ILE A 49 14.70 13.24 5.62
C ILE A 49 13.89 12.05 5.09
N TYR A 50 14.38 10.82 5.29
CA TYR A 50 13.68 9.60 4.88
C TYR A 50 12.28 9.51 5.50
N GLN A 51 12.17 9.71 6.82
CA GLN A 51 10.92 9.68 7.55
C GLN A 51 9.94 10.78 7.14
N ALA A 52 10.43 11.98 6.82
CA ALA A 52 9.60 13.04 6.26
C ALA A 52 8.97 12.62 4.92
N GLY A 53 9.78 12.02 4.04
CA GLY A 53 9.28 11.44 2.77
C GLY A 53 8.27 10.31 2.97
N MET A 54 8.52 9.39 3.90
CA MET A 54 7.59 8.31 4.25
C MET A 54 6.24 8.85 4.75
N ARG A 55 6.25 9.87 5.62
CA ARG A 55 5.02 10.52 6.11
C ARG A 55 4.28 11.24 5.00
N ALA A 56 4.98 11.94 4.12
CA ALA A 56 4.38 12.59 2.94
C ALA A 56 3.73 11.56 2.01
N MET A 57 4.41 10.43 1.75
CA MET A 57 3.87 9.31 0.96
C MET A 57 2.60 8.73 1.61
N VAL A 58 2.61 8.47 2.92
CA VAL A 58 1.43 7.96 3.64
C VAL A 58 0.29 8.97 3.53
N ALA A 59 0.54 10.26 3.76
CA ALA A 59 -0.47 11.32 3.63
C ALA A 59 -1.06 11.38 2.21
N ALA A 60 -0.23 11.29 1.17
CA ALA A 60 -0.67 11.27 -0.23
C ALA A 60 -1.53 10.05 -0.58
N THR A 61 -1.44 8.97 0.20
CA THR A 61 -2.21 7.73 -0.02
C THR A 61 -3.39 7.54 0.94
N LEU A 62 -3.67 8.45 1.87
CA LEU A 62 -4.82 8.37 2.79
C LEU A 62 -6.15 8.23 2.06
N GLY A 63 -6.30 8.88 0.91
CA GLY A 63 -7.49 8.76 0.07
C GLY A 63 -7.81 7.33 -0.37
N LEU A 64 -6.80 6.45 -0.47
CA LEU A 64 -6.99 5.03 -0.80
C LEU A 64 -7.64 4.25 0.33
N GLU A 65 -7.36 4.59 1.59
CA GLU A 65 -7.98 3.95 2.75
C GLU A 65 -9.46 4.32 2.83
N ILE A 66 -9.79 5.59 2.59
CA ILE A 66 -11.17 6.08 2.50
C ILE A 66 -11.88 5.38 1.32
N LEU A 67 -11.23 5.29 0.16
CA LEU A 67 -11.78 4.60 -0.99
C LEU A 67 -12.08 3.12 -0.67
N ASN A 68 -11.15 2.42 -0.04
CA ASN A 68 -11.31 1.01 0.34
C ASN A 68 -12.45 0.81 1.34
N SER A 69 -12.64 1.71 2.30
CA SER A 69 -13.73 1.60 3.28
C SER A 69 -15.12 1.65 2.64
N VAL A 70 -15.27 2.34 1.50
CA VAL A 70 -16.52 2.42 0.73
C VAL A 70 -16.60 1.32 -0.33
N LEU A 71 -15.48 1.05 -1.01
CA LEU A 71 -15.44 0.16 -2.16
C LEU A 71 -15.57 -1.32 -1.77
N ILE A 72 -14.90 -1.75 -0.72
CA ILE A 72 -14.90 -3.16 -0.29
C ILE A 72 -16.33 -3.65 0.03
N PRO A 73 -17.14 -2.98 0.87
CA PRO A 73 -18.52 -3.39 1.12
C PRO A 73 -19.37 -3.43 -0.17
N LYS A 74 -19.20 -2.43 -1.04
CA LYS A 74 -19.93 -2.36 -2.31
C LYS A 74 -19.56 -3.49 -3.27
N LEU A 75 -18.29 -3.81 -3.40
CA LEU A 75 -17.84 -4.96 -4.21
C LEU A 75 -18.29 -6.28 -3.59
N SER A 76 -18.22 -6.42 -2.27
CA SER A 76 -18.65 -7.63 -1.55
C SER A 76 -20.11 -7.96 -1.80
N SER A 77 -21.00 -6.97 -1.85
CA SER A 77 -22.42 -7.19 -2.17
C SER A 77 -22.69 -7.70 -3.61
N LEU A 78 -21.71 -7.59 -4.51
CA LEU A 78 -21.81 -8.03 -5.90
C LEU A 78 -21.20 -9.42 -6.15
N VAL A 79 -20.45 -9.97 -5.19
CA VAL A 79 -19.70 -11.23 -5.37
C VAL A 79 -20.62 -12.40 -5.70
N ALA A 80 -21.76 -12.54 -4.99
CA ALA A 80 -22.60 -13.72 -5.06
C ALA A 80 -23.48 -13.80 -6.33
N GLU A 81 -23.96 -12.66 -6.85
CA GLU A 81 -25.05 -12.66 -7.83
C GLU A 81 -24.77 -11.88 -9.11
N LYS A 82 -23.76 -10.97 -9.11
CA LYS A 82 -23.58 -9.97 -10.18
C LYS A 82 -22.13 -9.82 -10.62
N LYS A 83 -21.50 -10.94 -11.01
CA LYS A 83 -20.08 -10.97 -11.42
C LYS A 83 -19.72 -9.93 -12.49
N ASP A 84 -20.56 -9.72 -13.48
CA ASP A 84 -20.30 -8.73 -14.54
C ASP A 84 -20.31 -7.29 -14.01
N GLN A 85 -21.23 -6.98 -13.09
CA GLN A 85 -21.27 -5.66 -12.44
C GLN A 85 -20.06 -5.46 -11.53
N LEU A 86 -19.61 -6.50 -10.83
CA LEU A 86 -18.40 -6.48 -10.02
C LEU A 86 -17.19 -6.16 -10.91
N ILE A 87 -17.02 -6.86 -12.03
CA ILE A 87 -15.91 -6.65 -12.98
C ILE A 87 -15.97 -5.22 -13.52
N LYS A 88 -17.15 -4.77 -13.98
CA LYS A 88 -17.35 -3.41 -14.51
C LYS A 88 -16.95 -2.34 -13.47
N LEU A 89 -17.44 -2.47 -12.25
CA LEU A 89 -17.18 -1.52 -11.18
C LEU A 89 -15.68 -1.52 -10.80
N SER A 90 -15.09 -2.70 -10.63
CA SER A 90 -13.67 -2.84 -10.31
C SER A 90 -12.77 -2.28 -11.39
N THR A 91 -13.09 -2.49 -12.67
CA THR A 91 -12.36 -1.91 -13.81
C THR A 91 -12.43 -0.38 -13.79
N LYS A 92 -13.62 0.18 -13.57
CA LYS A 92 -13.81 1.63 -13.47
C LYS A 92 -12.96 2.23 -12.35
N PHE A 93 -12.99 1.63 -11.16
CA PHE A 93 -12.19 2.12 -10.03
C PHE A 93 -10.69 1.89 -10.23
N ASN A 94 -10.28 0.78 -10.87
CA ASN A 94 -8.88 0.54 -11.21
C ASN A 94 -8.32 1.66 -12.10
N LEU A 95 -9.04 2.03 -13.17
CA LEU A 95 -8.64 3.12 -14.06
C LEU A 95 -8.61 4.47 -13.33
N LEU A 96 -9.62 4.75 -12.49
CA LEU A 96 -9.66 5.99 -11.70
C LEU A 96 -8.50 6.08 -10.70
N THR A 97 -8.16 4.99 -10.02
CA THR A 97 -7.04 4.98 -9.06
C THR A 97 -5.70 5.11 -9.79
N ILE A 98 -5.50 4.46 -10.92
CA ILE A 98 -4.29 4.61 -11.74
C ILE A 98 -4.14 6.07 -12.20
N MET A 99 -5.19 6.67 -12.76
CA MET A 99 -5.15 8.08 -13.17
C MET A 99 -4.89 9.01 -11.98
N GLY A 100 -5.57 8.78 -10.86
CA GLY A 100 -5.35 9.54 -9.62
C GLY A 100 -3.91 9.41 -9.13
N GLY A 101 -3.34 8.20 -9.15
CA GLY A 101 -1.96 7.94 -8.77
C GLY A 101 -0.95 8.69 -9.66
N ILE A 102 -1.19 8.71 -10.98
CA ILE A 102 -0.36 9.48 -11.92
C ILE A 102 -0.44 10.98 -11.60
N VAL A 103 -1.65 11.51 -11.43
CA VAL A 103 -1.85 12.95 -11.15
C VAL A 103 -1.18 13.34 -9.84
N ILE A 104 -1.37 12.57 -8.77
CA ILE A 104 -0.76 12.86 -7.46
C ILE A 104 0.77 12.76 -7.54
N ALA A 105 1.30 11.71 -8.19
CA ALA A 105 2.74 11.56 -8.37
C ALA A 105 3.34 12.74 -9.15
N LEU A 106 2.68 13.22 -10.20
CA LEU A 106 3.10 14.40 -10.96
C LEU A 106 3.05 15.67 -10.11
N ILE A 107 1.97 15.91 -9.37
CA ILE A 107 1.84 17.08 -8.49
C ILE A 107 2.95 17.09 -7.45
N VAL A 108 3.19 15.95 -6.78
CA VAL A 108 4.25 15.83 -5.77
C VAL A 108 5.63 16.08 -6.36
N ASN A 109 5.91 15.64 -7.59
CA ASN A 109 7.19 15.91 -8.25
C ASN A 109 7.33 17.37 -8.69
N ILE A 110 6.34 17.92 -9.39
CA ILE A 110 6.41 19.28 -9.95
C ILE A 110 6.50 20.31 -8.85
N PHE A 111 5.75 20.14 -7.77
CA PHE A 111 5.70 21.09 -6.66
C PHE A 111 6.53 20.63 -5.44
N SER A 112 7.50 19.74 -5.63
CA SER A 112 8.29 19.13 -4.54
C SER A 112 8.88 20.16 -3.59
N ASN A 113 9.62 21.14 -4.08
CA ASN A 113 10.28 22.16 -3.26
C ASN A 113 9.27 23.01 -2.48
N GLN A 114 8.17 23.44 -3.13
CA GLN A 114 7.13 24.24 -2.51
C GLN A 114 6.40 23.45 -1.41
N LEU A 115 6.05 22.20 -1.67
CA LEU A 115 5.39 21.32 -0.71
C LEU A 115 6.29 21.02 0.48
N ILE A 116 7.57 20.71 0.24
CA ILE A 116 8.55 20.45 1.30
C ILE A 116 8.75 21.70 2.16
N TYR A 117 8.97 22.85 1.53
CA TYR A 117 9.13 24.11 2.25
C TYR A 117 7.91 24.46 3.11
N LEU A 118 6.71 24.29 2.56
CA LEU A 118 5.46 24.60 3.26
C LEU A 118 5.20 23.68 4.47
N VAL A 119 5.51 22.39 4.34
CA VAL A 119 5.15 21.38 5.36
C VAL A 119 6.26 21.18 6.38
N TYR A 120 7.52 21.16 5.93
CA TYR A 120 8.67 20.80 6.76
C TYR A 120 9.68 21.94 6.97
N GLY A 121 9.59 23.01 6.17
CA GLY A 121 10.51 24.13 6.20
C GLY A 121 11.82 23.86 5.44
N GLU A 122 12.68 24.91 5.42
CA GLU A 122 13.91 24.95 4.62
C GLU A 122 14.90 23.82 4.92
N LYS A 123 14.99 23.39 6.18
CA LYS A 123 15.91 22.32 6.62
C LYS A 123 15.68 20.97 5.92
N PHE A 124 14.51 20.77 5.35
CA PHE A 124 14.14 19.52 4.68
C PHE A 124 14.20 19.59 3.15
N LEU A 125 14.69 20.70 2.55
CA LEU A 125 14.75 20.85 1.10
C LEU A 125 15.55 19.73 0.40
N ARG A 126 16.55 19.14 1.07
CA ARG A 126 17.26 17.95 0.58
C ARG A 126 16.35 16.75 0.31
N LEU A 127 15.12 16.71 0.87
CA LEU A 127 14.14 15.70 0.54
C LEU A 127 13.76 15.73 -0.95
N SER A 128 13.90 16.87 -1.63
CA SER A 128 13.60 17.02 -3.06
C SER A 128 14.40 16.04 -3.95
N ASP A 129 15.61 15.67 -3.53
CA ASP A 129 16.47 14.72 -4.26
C ASP A 129 15.86 13.31 -4.29
N TYR A 130 14.98 13.01 -3.35
CA TYR A 130 14.35 11.69 -3.18
C TYR A 130 12.88 11.63 -3.60
N VAL A 131 12.25 12.77 -3.90
CA VAL A 131 10.81 12.85 -4.18
C VAL A 131 10.38 11.98 -5.34
N ILE A 132 11.19 11.83 -6.38
CA ILE A 132 10.86 10.98 -7.53
C ILE A 132 10.62 9.52 -7.11
N TYR A 133 11.41 9.00 -6.17
CA TYR A 133 11.26 7.62 -5.68
C TYR A 133 9.99 7.46 -4.85
N PHE A 134 9.70 8.41 -3.95
CA PHE A 134 8.44 8.43 -3.20
C PHE A 134 7.23 8.53 -4.13
N SER A 135 7.33 9.31 -5.21
CA SER A 135 6.26 9.44 -6.20
C SER A 135 5.99 8.14 -6.95
N ILE A 136 7.06 7.39 -7.29
CA ILE A 136 6.92 6.05 -7.87
C ILE A 136 6.20 5.11 -6.89
N ILE A 137 6.55 5.15 -5.60
CA ILE A 137 5.90 4.33 -4.57
C ILE A 137 4.43 4.74 -4.41
N ILE A 138 4.11 6.04 -4.37
CA ILE A 138 2.74 6.55 -4.36
C ILE A 138 1.96 5.96 -5.53
N PHE A 139 2.48 6.07 -6.75
CA PHE A 139 1.84 5.51 -7.95
C PHE A 139 1.60 3.99 -7.80
N LEU A 140 2.60 3.23 -7.35
CA LEU A 140 2.48 1.78 -7.16
C LEU A 140 1.41 1.41 -6.12
N ARG A 141 1.23 2.20 -5.06
CA ARG A 141 0.16 2.02 -4.07
C ARG A 141 -1.22 2.25 -4.69
N TYR A 142 -1.37 3.29 -5.51
CA TYR A 142 -2.61 3.55 -6.25
C TYR A 142 -2.90 2.45 -7.27
N PHE A 143 -1.89 1.94 -7.95
CA PHE A 143 -2.01 0.84 -8.91
C PHE A 143 -2.50 -0.45 -8.26
N GLY A 144 -1.99 -0.79 -7.07
CA GLY A 144 -2.27 -2.08 -6.40
C GLY A 144 -3.57 -2.15 -5.60
N VAL A 145 -4.20 -1.01 -5.30
CA VAL A 145 -5.29 -0.94 -4.31
C VAL A 145 -6.49 -1.82 -4.67
N ILE A 146 -6.89 -1.85 -5.94
CA ILE A 146 -8.05 -2.61 -6.40
C ILE A 146 -7.80 -4.12 -6.31
N TYR A 147 -6.60 -4.57 -6.66
CA TYR A 147 -6.24 -6.00 -6.56
C TYR A 147 -6.27 -6.49 -5.11
N GLY A 148 -5.78 -5.65 -4.16
CA GLY A 148 -5.90 -5.92 -2.74
C GLY A 148 -7.36 -6.01 -2.25
N ALA A 149 -8.22 -5.10 -2.70
CA ALA A 149 -9.65 -5.10 -2.38
C ALA A 149 -10.35 -6.38 -2.92
N LEU A 150 -10.06 -6.76 -4.17
CA LEU A 150 -10.60 -7.97 -4.81
C LEU A 150 -10.21 -9.24 -4.05
N LEU A 151 -8.97 -9.36 -3.58
CA LEU A 151 -8.55 -10.50 -2.76
C LEU A 151 -9.25 -10.51 -1.40
N THR A 152 -9.58 -9.35 -0.83
CA THR A 152 -10.32 -9.26 0.43
C THR A 152 -11.73 -9.81 0.28
N ILE A 153 -12.47 -9.39 -0.76
CA ILE A 153 -13.86 -9.81 -0.98
C ILE A 153 -13.99 -11.27 -1.44
N SER A 154 -12.88 -11.89 -1.90
CA SER A 154 -12.81 -13.30 -2.31
C SER A 154 -12.34 -14.24 -1.20
N ASP A 155 -12.38 -13.81 0.07
CA ASP A 155 -11.87 -14.54 1.23
C ASP A 155 -10.40 -14.98 1.11
N LYS A 156 -9.61 -14.28 0.27
CA LYS A 156 -8.19 -14.55 0.06
C LYS A 156 -7.28 -13.66 0.92
N GLN A 157 -7.73 -13.28 2.11
CA GLN A 157 -6.95 -12.47 3.05
C GLN A 157 -5.60 -13.13 3.40
N LYS A 158 -5.54 -14.46 3.45
CA LYS A 158 -4.26 -15.19 3.67
C LYS A 158 -3.22 -14.86 2.59
N ILE A 159 -3.63 -14.77 1.31
CA ILE A 159 -2.72 -14.41 0.21
C ILE A 159 -2.18 -13.00 0.42
N ARG A 160 -3.03 -12.06 0.83
CA ARG A 160 -2.59 -10.69 1.15
C ARG A 160 -1.57 -10.67 2.27
N THR A 161 -1.85 -11.38 3.37
CA THR A 161 -0.94 -11.45 4.52
C THR A 161 0.40 -12.10 4.14
N TYR A 162 0.38 -13.22 3.41
CA TYR A 162 1.61 -13.86 2.94
C TYR A 162 2.37 -13.01 1.93
N GLY A 163 1.67 -12.28 1.06
CA GLY A 163 2.30 -11.33 0.13
C GLY A 163 3.06 -10.23 0.86
N VAL A 164 2.42 -9.59 1.87
CA VAL A 164 3.07 -8.55 2.69
C VAL A 164 4.22 -9.15 3.52
N LEU A 165 4.05 -10.33 4.11
CA LEU A 165 5.10 -11.00 4.87
C LEU A 165 6.31 -11.34 3.99
N PHE A 166 6.06 -11.87 2.79
CA PHE A 166 7.12 -12.19 1.82
C PHE A 166 7.90 -10.93 1.42
N THR A 167 7.19 -9.85 1.11
CA THR A 167 7.84 -8.58 0.74
C THR A 167 8.54 -7.91 1.92
N LEU A 168 8.04 -8.06 3.15
CA LEU A 168 8.75 -7.62 4.35
C LEU A 168 10.08 -8.36 4.53
N LEU A 169 10.09 -9.68 4.39
CA LEU A 169 11.31 -10.48 4.44
C LEU A 169 12.29 -10.10 3.32
N PHE A 170 11.76 -9.85 2.11
CA PHE A 170 12.54 -9.35 0.99
C PHE A 170 13.21 -8.02 1.33
N ILE A 171 12.46 -7.05 1.90
CA ILE A 171 13.01 -5.75 2.32
C ILE A 171 14.14 -5.96 3.32
N ILE A 172 13.91 -6.72 4.41
CA ILE A 172 14.92 -6.96 5.45
C ILE A 172 16.21 -7.51 4.84
N ILE A 173 16.09 -8.55 4.00
CA ILE A 173 17.25 -9.21 3.41
C ILE A 173 17.99 -8.25 2.46
N VAL A 174 17.29 -7.60 1.55
CA VAL A 174 17.91 -6.75 0.54
C VAL A 174 18.50 -5.49 1.16
N ASP A 175 17.82 -4.87 2.12
CA ASP A 175 18.30 -3.65 2.79
C ASP A 175 19.62 -3.88 3.54
N LEU A 176 19.81 -5.04 4.18
CA LEU A 176 21.07 -5.37 4.84
C LEU A 176 22.27 -5.36 3.89
N PHE A 177 22.07 -5.60 2.58
CA PHE A 177 23.12 -5.57 1.57
C PHE A 177 23.19 -4.24 0.81
N VAL A 178 22.07 -3.57 0.60
CA VAL A 178 21.98 -2.42 -0.29
C VAL A 178 22.15 -1.10 0.46
N ILE A 179 21.59 -0.97 1.68
CA ILE A 179 21.71 0.25 2.48
C ILE A 179 23.16 0.60 2.85
N PRO A 180 24.05 -0.34 3.22
CA PRO A 180 25.45 -0.01 3.53
C PRO A 180 26.18 0.69 2.40
N THR A 181 25.77 0.44 1.12
CA THR A 181 26.43 0.99 -0.07
C THR A 181 25.71 2.22 -0.64
N TYR A 182 24.37 2.21 -0.60
CA TYR A 182 23.53 3.21 -1.28
C TYR A 182 22.73 4.07 -0.32
N GLU A 183 22.85 3.86 1.00
CA GLU A 183 22.20 4.68 2.03
C GLU A 183 20.68 4.81 1.78
N LEU A 184 20.14 6.05 1.77
CA LEU A 184 18.72 6.33 1.54
C LEU A 184 18.22 5.83 0.18
N TYR A 185 19.05 5.93 -0.85
CA TYR A 185 18.70 5.40 -2.17
C TYR A 185 18.50 3.89 -2.14
N GLY A 186 19.32 3.19 -1.34
CA GLY A 186 19.20 1.75 -1.14
C GLY A 186 17.83 1.37 -0.61
N ALA A 187 17.40 1.98 0.49
CA ALA A 187 16.09 1.76 1.09
C ALA A 187 14.95 2.07 0.09
N LEU A 188 15.04 3.17 -0.67
CA LEU A 188 14.03 3.55 -1.65
C LEU A 188 13.95 2.56 -2.83
N TYR A 189 15.09 2.07 -3.34
CA TYR A 189 15.12 1.05 -4.40
C TYR A 189 14.49 -0.25 -3.93
N THR A 190 14.85 -0.69 -2.73
CA THR A 190 14.27 -1.89 -2.12
C THR A 190 12.77 -1.75 -1.94
N LEU A 191 12.30 -0.60 -1.44
CA LEU A 191 10.88 -0.34 -1.21
C LEU A 191 10.09 -0.31 -2.53
N ILE A 192 10.62 0.28 -3.60
CA ILE A 192 10.03 0.24 -4.95
C ILE A 192 9.91 -1.20 -5.44
N ALA A 193 11.01 -1.98 -5.35
CA ALA A 193 11.02 -3.37 -5.77
C ALA A 193 9.99 -4.20 -4.98
N ALA A 194 9.91 -4.00 -3.66
CA ALA A 194 8.92 -4.65 -2.80
C ALA A 194 7.48 -4.34 -3.22
N HIS A 195 7.18 -3.09 -3.56
CA HIS A 195 5.84 -2.71 -4.05
C HIS A 195 5.54 -3.32 -5.42
N ILE A 196 6.51 -3.42 -6.32
CA ILE A 196 6.34 -4.10 -7.61
C ILE A 196 6.03 -5.58 -7.39
N ILE A 197 6.81 -6.26 -6.53
CA ILE A 197 6.60 -7.68 -6.20
C ILE A 197 5.21 -7.88 -5.59
N LEU A 198 4.82 -7.07 -4.60
CA LEU A 198 3.53 -7.15 -3.93
C LEU A 198 2.36 -6.96 -4.91
N ASN A 199 2.46 -5.95 -5.78
CA ASN A 199 1.45 -5.69 -6.79
C ASN A 199 1.35 -6.83 -7.81
N THR A 200 2.49 -7.42 -8.20
CA THR A 200 2.52 -8.59 -9.10
C THR A 200 1.81 -9.79 -8.47
N ILE A 201 2.06 -10.06 -7.19
CA ILE A 201 1.37 -11.11 -6.44
C ILE A 201 -0.15 -10.84 -6.41
N TYR A 202 -0.56 -9.63 -6.03
CA TYR A 202 -1.97 -9.29 -5.92
C TYR A 202 -2.68 -9.33 -7.28
N PHE A 203 -2.05 -8.78 -8.33
CA PHE A 203 -2.56 -8.85 -9.70
C PHE A 203 -2.73 -10.29 -10.17
N TYR A 204 -1.70 -11.14 -10.00
CA TYR A 204 -1.74 -12.53 -10.42
C TYR A 204 -2.91 -13.30 -9.79
N PHE A 205 -3.08 -13.20 -8.47
CA PHE A 205 -4.15 -13.91 -7.78
C PHE A 205 -5.53 -13.32 -8.06
N ALA A 206 -5.67 -12.01 -8.22
CA ALA A 206 -6.92 -11.39 -8.66
C ALA A 206 -7.27 -11.80 -10.09
N TYR A 207 -6.30 -11.80 -11.00
CA TYR A 207 -6.50 -12.29 -12.36
C TYR A 207 -6.93 -13.76 -12.40
N LYS A 208 -6.27 -14.62 -11.61
CA LYS A 208 -6.63 -16.05 -11.51
C LYS A 208 -8.07 -16.26 -11.04
N GLU A 209 -8.55 -15.41 -10.11
CA GLU A 209 -9.90 -15.50 -9.56
C GLU A 209 -10.98 -15.05 -10.54
N TYR A 210 -10.77 -13.90 -11.14
CA TYR A 210 -11.79 -13.23 -11.96
C TYR A 210 -11.62 -13.45 -13.46
N ARG A 211 -10.47 -13.97 -13.90
CA ARG A 211 -10.11 -14.18 -15.31
C ARG A 211 -10.16 -12.91 -16.16
N THR A 212 -9.87 -11.76 -15.55
CA THR A 212 -9.82 -10.45 -16.22
C THR A 212 -8.70 -9.60 -15.64
N SER A 213 -8.12 -8.74 -16.48
CA SER A 213 -7.03 -7.82 -16.09
C SER A 213 -7.52 -6.51 -15.48
N PHE A 214 -8.84 -6.25 -15.49
CA PHE A 214 -9.43 -4.98 -15.03
C PHE A 214 -8.91 -3.72 -15.74
N PHE A 215 -8.44 -3.85 -17.00
CA PHE A 215 -8.02 -2.76 -17.87
C PHE A 215 -8.93 -2.56 -19.08
N ASN A 216 -9.94 -3.40 -19.25
CA ASN A 216 -10.80 -3.35 -20.43
C ASN A 216 -11.75 -2.14 -20.37
N ILE A 217 -11.44 -1.10 -21.16
CA ILE A 217 -12.22 0.14 -21.23
C ILE A 217 -13.67 -0.10 -21.71
N ALA A 218 -13.95 -1.20 -22.43
CA ALA A 218 -15.31 -1.52 -22.84
C ALA A 218 -16.29 -1.70 -21.66
N TYR A 219 -15.77 -2.03 -20.49
CA TYR A 219 -16.55 -2.12 -19.24
C TYR A 219 -16.84 -0.76 -18.58
N VAL A 220 -16.29 0.35 -19.09
CA VAL A 220 -16.44 1.68 -18.47
C VAL A 220 -17.57 2.48 -19.11
N LYS A 221 -18.07 2.05 -20.28
CA LYS A 221 -19.21 2.66 -20.99
C LYS A 221 -20.55 2.32 -20.34
#